data_2cb9fee38f914dc0bc4f775e10906d40
#
_entry.id   2cb9fee38f914dc0bc4f775e10906d40
#
_cell.length_a   1.000
_cell.length_b   1.000
_cell.length_c   1.000
_cell.angle_alpha   90.00
_cell.angle_beta   90.00
_cell.angle_gamma   90.00
#
_symmetry.space_group_name_H-M   'P 1'
#
loop_
_entity.id
_entity.type
_entity.pdbx_description
1 polymer ?
#
loop_
_entity_poly.entity_id
_entity_poly.type
_entity_poly.pdbx_seq_one_letter_code
_entity_poly.pdbx_strand_id
1 'polypeptide(L)'
;MKIFKKYLQLEEHILLMIASEFFIQLIGSAFFLILNIYLVKNGFSDPEIANFISYRFLAVMLLAFPLGFYIKGKPLKPFFIIGGLGVPIVAITLILAIEYMYNDYLSILFVLWGVVFTLFQVSSLPYVMRNTASENQSHAISLNYATHSFGTIVSGLFIFFAIQFIPQIDEGKILLLISCFGFLGVYFLFKMKVDVVEPITESFQFNSYDWSLIVKAIIPTLIIAVGAGLTIPFINLFFFHNFEIDSSGFAVIGGFASF
;
A
#
# COMPACT_ATOMS: atom_id res chain seq x y z
N MET A 1 -9.60 -6.08 -27.55
CA MET A 1 -9.54 -4.66 -27.95
C MET A 1 -10.72 -3.81 -27.43
N LYS A 2 -11.98 -4.29 -27.39
CA LYS A 2 -13.11 -3.50 -26.86
C LYS A 2 -13.02 -3.20 -25.35
N ILE A 3 -12.44 -4.11 -24.56
CA ILE A 3 -12.32 -3.97 -23.09
C ILE A 3 -11.34 -2.82 -22.75
N PHE A 4 -10.18 -2.76 -23.40
CA PHE A 4 -9.20 -1.69 -23.17
C PHE A 4 -9.73 -0.29 -23.50
N LYS A 5 -10.62 -0.16 -24.49
CA LYS A 5 -11.23 1.13 -24.82
C LYS A 5 -12.07 1.71 -23.68
N LYS A 6 -12.70 0.87 -22.86
CA LYS A 6 -13.51 1.32 -21.72
C LYS A 6 -12.66 1.93 -20.60
N TYR A 7 -11.47 1.37 -20.34
CA TYR A 7 -10.56 1.93 -19.35
C TYR A 7 -9.95 3.26 -19.80
N LEU A 8 -9.77 3.47 -21.11
CA LEU A 8 -9.30 4.73 -21.68
C LEU A 8 -10.39 5.82 -21.74
N GLN A 9 -11.64 5.46 -21.44
CA GLN A 9 -12.77 6.40 -21.35
C GLN A 9 -13.01 6.90 -19.93
N LEU A 10 -12.21 6.44 -18.95
CA LEU A 10 -12.27 6.97 -17.60
C LEU A 10 -11.80 8.43 -17.57
N GLU A 11 -12.32 9.18 -16.65
CA GLU A 11 -11.97 10.58 -16.43
C GLU A 11 -10.47 10.72 -16.15
N GLU A 12 -9.84 11.72 -16.76
CA GLU A 12 -8.39 11.95 -16.69
C GLU A 12 -7.87 12.00 -15.23
N HIS A 13 -8.60 12.66 -14.35
CA HIS A 13 -8.20 12.80 -12.96
C HIS A 13 -8.27 11.47 -12.17
N ILE A 14 -9.14 10.53 -12.58
CA ILE A 14 -9.18 9.16 -12.05
C ILE A 14 -7.95 8.38 -12.52
N LEU A 15 -7.61 8.48 -13.79
CA LEU A 15 -6.41 7.83 -14.33
C LEU A 15 -5.13 8.37 -13.67
N LEU A 16 -5.06 9.68 -13.40
CA LEU A 16 -3.94 10.29 -12.68
C LEU A 16 -3.83 9.76 -11.24
N MET A 17 -4.95 9.60 -10.53
CA MET A 17 -4.96 9.02 -9.19
C MET A 17 -4.50 7.56 -9.22
N ILE A 18 -5.05 6.74 -10.14
CA ILE A 18 -4.67 5.32 -10.30
C ILE A 18 -3.21 5.19 -10.70
N ALA A 19 -2.69 6.05 -11.56
CA ALA A 19 -1.27 6.09 -11.89
C ALA A 19 -0.41 6.41 -10.67
N SER A 20 -0.81 7.37 -9.84
CA SER A 20 -0.12 7.64 -8.57
C SER A 20 -0.16 6.43 -7.64
N GLU A 21 -1.32 5.80 -7.49
CA GLU A 21 -1.47 4.62 -6.65
C GLU A 21 -0.55 3.48 -7.10
N PHE A 22 -0.39 3.27 -8.40
CA PHE A 22 0.54 2.28 -8.93
C PHE A 22 1.97 2.49 -8.40
N PHE A 23 2.49 3.72 -8.39
CA PHE A 23 3.83 4.01 -7.86
C PHE A 23 3.92 3.80 -6.34
N ILE A 24 2.86 4.08 -5.59
CA ILE A 24 2.79 3.79 -4.15
C ILE A 24 2.74 2.28 -3.91
N GLN A 25 2.00 1.54 -4.74
CA GLN A 25 1.94 0.09 -4.67
C GLN A 25 3.27 -0.59 -5.02
N LEU A 26 4.09 -0.02 -5.89
CA LEU A 26 5.45 -0.52 -6.11
C LEU A 26 6.26 -0.58 -4.81
N ILE A 27 6.21 0.49 -3.99
CA ILE A 27 6.88 0.53 -2.69
C ILE A 27 6.28 -0.54 -1.77
N GLY A 28 4.95 -0.53 -1.59
CA GLY A 28 4.26 -1.49 -0.73
C GLY A 28 4.56 -2.93 -1.08
N SER A 29 4.58 -3.24 -2.38
CA SER A 29 4.87 -4.57 -2.91
C SER A 29 6.32 -4.98 -2.72
N ALA A 30 7.28 -4.09 -2.98
CA ALA A 30 8.69 -4.37 -2.77
C ALA A 30 8.99 -4.64 -1.28
N PHE A 31 8.41 -3.84 -0.39
CA PHE A 31 8.53 -4.04 1.05
C PHE A 31 7.91 -5.37 1.49
N PHE A 32 6.75 -5.73 0.95
CA PHE A 32 6.14 -7.03 1.20
C PHE A 32 7.04 -8.19 0.75
N LEU A 33 7.67 -8.06 -0.42
CA LEU A 33 8.46 -9.14 -1.00
C LEU A 33 9.79 -9.36 -0.27
N ILE A 34 10.55 -8.29 0.02
CA ILE A 34 11.94 -8.44 0.45
C ILE A 34 12.34 -7.73 1.74
N LEU A 35 11.48 -6.86 2.36
CA LEU A 35 11.87 -6.12 3.55
C LEU A 35 12.22 -7.02 4.74
N ASN A 36 11.44 -8.06 4.99
CA ASN A 36 11.71 -8.96 6.12
C ASN A 36 13.04 -9.71 5.93
N ILE A 37 13.33 -10.16 4.70
CA ILE A 37 14.61 -10.82 4.38
C ILE A 37 15.77 -9.82 4.56
N TYR A 38 15.58 -8.57 4.15
CA TYR A 38 16.55 -7.50 4.37
C TYR A 38 16.81 -7.27 5.86
N LEU A 39 15.77 -7.26 6.69
CA LEU A 39 15.90 -7.14 8.15
C LEU A 39 16.67 -8.33 8.76
N VAL A 40 16.37 -9.57 8.36
CA VAL A 40 17.13 -10.76 8.82
C VAL A 40 18.60 -10.64 8.44
N LYS A 41 18.93 -10.22 7.22
CA LYS A 41 20.31 -10.03 6.76
C LYS A 41 21.05 -8.92 7.53
N ASN A 42 20.29 -7.95 8.09
CA ASN A 42 20.84 -6.91 8.95
C ASN A 42 20.84 -7.29 10.46
N GLY A 43 20.62 -8.57 10.78
CA GLY A 43 20.79 -9.13 12.12
C GLY A 43 19.58 -9.05 13.03
N PHE A 44 18.39 -8.66 12.50
CA PHE A 44 17.16 -8.67 13.29
C PHE A 44 16.59 -10.09 13.38
N SER A 45 16.17 -10.45 14.57
CA SER A 45 15.46 -11.72 14.84
C SER A 45 14.01 -11.68 14.35
N ASP A 46 13.43 -12.85 14.06
CA ASP A 46 12.04 -12.96 13.62
C ASP A 46 11.04 -12.32 14.61
N PRO A 47 11.21 -12.43 15.96
CA PRO A 47 10.33 -11.71 16.89
C PRO A 47 10.44 -10.18 16.80
N GLU A 48 11.62 -9.62 16.55
CA GLU A 48 11.79 -8.18 16.36
C GLU A 48 11.09 -7.71 15.08
N ILE A 49 11.27 -8.46 13.99
CA ILE A 49 10.58 -8.20 12.70
C ILE A 49 9.07 -8.26 12.89
N ALA A 50 8.57 -9.26 13.60
CA ALA A 50 7.15 -9.40 13.91
C ALA A 50 6.61 -8.19 14.70
N ASN A 51 7.38 -7.68 15.66
CA ASN A 51 7.02 -6.48 16.41
C ASN A 51 6.93 -5.24 15.49
N PHE A 52 7.92 -5.01 14.63
CA PHE A 52 7.90 -3.90 13.69
C PHE A 52 6.70 -3.94 12.75
N ILE A 53 6.42 -5.10 12.17
CA ILE A 53 5.24 -5.32 11.30
C ILE A 53 3.95 -5.08 12.09
N SER A 54 3.89 -5.53 13.36
CA SER A 54 2.73 -5.31 14.23
C SER A 54 2.48 -3.83 14.50
N TYR A 55 3.51 -3.02 14.73
CA TYR A 55 3.39 -1.56 14.91
C TYR A 55 2.79 -0.88 13.66
N ARG A 56 3.21 -1.30 12.46
CA ARG A 56 2.62 -0.82 11.22
C ARG A 56 1.13 -1.13 11.14
N PHE A 57 0.74 -2.38 11.35
CA PHE A 57 -0.67 -2.79 11.26
C PHE A 57 -1.51 -2.22 12.41
N LEU A 58 -0.96 -2.02 13.60
CA LEU A 58 -1.63 -1.33 14.70
C LEU A 58 -1.98 0.11 14.30
N ALA A 59 -1.05 0.82 13.68
CA ALA A 59 -1.30 2.17 13.17
C ALA A 59 -2.43 2.20 12.12
N VAL A 60 -2.43 1.24 11.18
CA VAL A 60 -3.51 1.08 10.19
C VAL A 60 -4.85 0.84 10.88
N MET A 61 -4.90 -0.10 11.82
CA MET A 61 -6.12 -0.47 12.55
C MET A 61 -6.70 0.72 13.33
N LEU A 62 -5.85 1.46 14.03
CA LEU A 62 -6.29 2.59 14.86
C LEU A 62 -6.70 3.80 14.01
N LEU A 63 -6.09 3.98 12.84
CA LEU A 63 -6.33 5.17 12.01
C LEU A 63 -7.44 4.97 10.99
N ALA A 64 -7.59 3.78 10.39
CA ALA A 64 -8.47 3.58 9.25
C ALA A 64 -9.92 3.95 9.53
N PHE A 65 -10.46 3.54 10.68
CA PHE A 65 -11.83 3.83 11.06
C PHE A 65 -12.07 5.33 11.35
N PRO A 66 -11.32 6.00 12.25
CA PRO A 66 -11.49 7.44 12.48
C PRO A 66 -11.25 8.26 11.23
N LEU A 67 -10.25 7.89 10.40
CA LEU A 67 -9.97 8.59 9.15
C LEU A 67 -11.16 8.48 8.19
N GLY A 68 -11.78 7.31 8.07
CA GLY A 68 -12.95 7.11 7.22
C GLY A 68 -14.10 8.07 7.56
N PHE A 69 -14.33 8.33 8.85
CA PHE A 69 -15.29 9.37 9.28
C PHE A 69 -14.78 10.79 9.01
N TYR A 70 -13.51 11.04 9.28
CA TYR A 70 -12.92 12.35 9.12
C TYR A 70 -12.93 12.87 7.68
N ILE A 71 -12.74 12.01 6.70
CA ILE A 71 -12.72 12.36 5.27
C ILE A 71 -14.13 12.52 4.66
N LYS A 72 -15.18 12.12 5.39
CA LYS A 72 -16.56 12.28 4.93
C LYS A 72 -16.84 13.77 4.70
N GLY A 73 -17.30 14.13 3.49
CA GLY A 73 -17.61 15.50 3.13
C GLY A 73 -16.41 16.46 3.02
N LYS A 74 -15.18 15.93 2.92
CA LYS A 74 -13.97 16.73 2.72
C LYS A 74 -13.30 16.40 1.38
N PRO A 75 -12.57 17.37 0.79
CA PRO A 75 -11.71 17.10 -0.36
C PRO A 75 -10.64 16.07 0.00
N LEU A 76 -10.44 15.08 -0.88
CA LEU A 76 -9.52 13.96 -0.61
C LEU A 76 -8.10 14.23 -1.11
N LYS A 77 -7.93 15.15 -2.05
CA LYS A 77 -6.60 15.48 -2.61
C LYS A 77 -5.52 15.79 -1.57
N PRO A 78 -5.77 16.53 -0.45
CA PRO A 78 -4.77 16.75 0.58
C PRO A 78 -4.25 15.45 1.23
N PHE A 79 -5.15 14.48 1.46
CA PHE A 79 -4.78 13.17 2.04
C PHE A 79 -3.90 12.37 1.09
N PHE A 80 -4.20 12.41 -0.22
CA PHE A 80 -3.35 11.82 -1.24
C PHE A 80 -1.97 12.46 -1.31
N ILE A 81 -1.88 13.79 -1.19
CA ILE A 81 -0.58 14.47 -1.22
C ILE A 81 0.24 14.10 0.02
N ILE A 82 -0.37 14.12 1.21
CA ILE A 82 0.33 13.76 2.45
C ILE A 82 0.74 12.28 2.41
N GLY A 83 -0.15 11.37 2.03
CA GLY A 83 0.18 9.95 1.89
C GLY A 83 1.19 9.68 0.78
N GLY A 84 0.98 10.27 -0.40
CA GLY A 84 1.83 10.07 -1.56
C GLY A 84 3.26 10.60 -1.40
N LEU A 85 3.45 11.72 -0.68
CA LEU A 85 4.78 12.20 -0.28
C LEU A 85 5.33 11.41 0.91
N GLY A 86 4.46 11.13 1.88
CA GLY A 86 4.85 10.48 3.13
C GLY A 86 5.35 9.06 2.92
N VAL A 87 4.70 8.27 2.05
CA VAL A 87 5.10 6.87 1.82
C VAL A 87 6.54 6.75 1.32
N PRO A 88 6.98 7.40 0.23
CA PRO A 88 8.37 7.30 -0.21
C PRO A 88 9.36 7.91 0.80
N ILE A 89 9.02 9.01 1.47
CA ILE A 89 9.90 9.63 2.48
C ILE A 89 10.11 8.67 3.65
N VAL A 90 9.05 8.13 4.22
CA VAL A 90 9.14 7.20 5.36
C VAL A 90 9.82 5.91 4.94
N ALA A 91 9.55 5.39 3.73
CA ALA A 91 10.20 4.20 3.20
C ALA A 91 11.72 4.39 3.10
N ILE A 92 12.18 5.50 2.51
CA ILE A 92 13.62 5.84 2.42
C ILE A 92 14.23 5.98 3.82
N THR A 93 13.57 6.73 4.71
CA THR A 93 14.07 6.93 6.08
C THR A 93 14.17 5.61 6.84
N LEU A 94 13.22 4.70 6.67
CA LEU A 94 13.22 3.39 7.29
C LEU A 94 14.40 2.54 6.81
N ILE A 95 14.66 2.51 5.49
CA ILE A 95 15.78 1.75 4.94
C ILE A 95 17.11 2.32 5.43
N LEU A 96 17.27 3.65 5.41
CA LEU A 96 18.47 4.30 5.92
C LEU A 96 18.65 4.05 7.43
N ALA A 97 17.57 4.04 8.21
CA ALA A 97 17.64 3.73 9.64
C ALA A 97 18.12 2.29 9.90
N ILE A 98 17.71 1.33 9.07
CA ILE A 98 18.22 -0.05 9.14
C ILE A 98 19.71 -0.08 8.77
N GLU A 99 20.10 0.53 7.67
CA GLU A 99 21.47 0.50 7.16
C GLU A 99 22.46 1.16 8.13
N TYR A 100 22.06 2.29 8.76
CA TYR A 100 22.91 3.01 9.73
C TYR A 100 22.70 2.56 11.17
N MET A 101 21.97 1.47 11.42
CA MET A 101 21.71 0.87 12.74
C MET A 101 21.03 1.82 13.75
N TYR A 102 20.16 2.71 13.28
CA TYR A 102 19.32 3.55 14.13
C TYR A 102 18.08 2.79 14.66
N ASN A 103 18.35 1.68 15.37
CA ASN A 103 17.33 0.70 15.76
C ASN A 103 16.24 1.29 16.67
N ASP A 104 16.58 2.26 17.51
CA ASP A 104 15.62 2.90 18.44
C ASP A 104 14.47 3.61 17.73
N TYR A 105 14.69 4.04 16.48
CA TYR A 105 13.68 4.76 15.70
C TYR A 105 12.80 3.86 14.81
N LEU A 106 13.15 2.58 14.66
CA LEU A 106 12.47 1.70 13.73
C LEU A 106 10.99 1.53 14.09
N SER A 107 10.67 1.33 15.36
CA SER A 107 9.28 1.17 15.80
C SER A 107 8.41 2.34 15.39
N ILE A 108 8.89 3.58 15.58
CA ILE A 108 8.13 4.78 15.20
C ILE A 108 8.06 4.93 13.67
N LEU A 109 9.09 4.55 12.93
CA LEU A 109 9.09 4.59 11.46
C LEU A 109 8.09 3.59 10.87
N PHE A 110 7.94 2.41 11.45
CA PHE A 110 6.90 1.44 11.06
C PHE A 110 5.49 1.96 11.37
N VAL A 111 5.28 2.63 12.53
CA VAL A 111 4.02 3.32 12.82
C VAL A 111 3.75 4.40 11.78
N LEU A 112 4.72 5.28 11.49
CA LEU A 112 4.58 6.34 10.49
C LEU A 112 4.29 5.78 9.10
N TRP A 113 4.93 4.67 8.71
CA TRP A 113 4.62 3.99 7.47
C TRP A 113 3.16 3.53 7.41
N GLY A 114 2.66 2.91 8.49
CA GLY A 114 1.24 2.57 8.61
C GLY A 114 0.33 3.77 8.45
N VAL A 115 0.66 4.90 9.10
CA VAL A 115 -0.13 6.15 9.03
C VAL A 115 -0.20 6.70 7.62
N VAL A 116 0.96 6.96 6.98
CA VAL A 116 0.98 7.60 5.65
C VAL A 116 0.38 6.72 4.57
N PHE A 117 0.58 5.40 4.66
CA PHE A 117 -0.03 4.45 3.76
C PHE A 117 -1.55 4.41 3.91
N THR A 118 -2.06 4.45 5.15
CA THR A 118 -3.50 4.49 5.43
C THR A 118 -4.16 5.77 4.92
N LEU A 119 -3.51 6.92 5.06
CA LEU A 119 -4.00 8.19 4.51
C LEU A 119 -4.27 8.09 3.00
N PHE A 120 -3.38 7.45 2.27
CA PHE A 120 -3.55 7.23 0.84
C PHE A 120 -4.66 6.21 0.54
N GLN A 121 -4.57 5.03 1.13
CA GLN A 121 -5.45 3.89 0.82
C GLN A 121 -6.92 4.13 1.19
N VAL A 122 -7.18 4.68 2.38
CA VAL A 122 -8.56 4.96 2.83
C VAL A 122 -9.23 6.03 1.96
N SER A 123 -8.45 6.91 1.36
CA SER A 123 -8.96 7.96 0.48
C SER A 123 -9.26 7.48 -0.95
N SER A 124 -8.62 6.38 -1.39
CA SER A 124 -8.63 5.93 -2.78
C SER A 124 -10.04 5.57 -3.28
N LEU A 125 -10.69 4.60 -2.66
CA LEU A 125 -12.02 4.14 -3.08
C LEU A 125 -13.08 5.25 -3.01
N PRO A 126 -13.19 6.05 -1.93
CA PRO A 126 -14.14 7.18 -1.89
C PRO A 126 -13.90 8.21 -3.00
N TYR A 127 -12.65 8.49 -3.37
CA TYR A 127 -12.34 9.40 -4.46
C TYR A 127 -12.83 8.85 -5.81
N VAL A 128 -12.56 7.58 -6.09
CA VAL A 128 -13.06 6.92 -7.30
C VAL A 128 -14.58 6.96 -7.36
N MET A 129 -15.26 6.61 -6.28
CA MET A 129 -16.72 6.58 -6.22
C MET A 129 -17.36 7.97 -6.41
N ARG A 130 -16.75 9.03 -5.87
CA ARG A 130 -17.26 10.40 -5.98
C ARG A 130 -17.05 11.03 -7.36
N ASN A 131 -15.96 10.65 -8.01
CA ASN A 131 -15.48 11.37 -9.20
C ASN A 131 -15.60 10.55 -10.50
N THR A 132 -16.26 9.39 -10.45
CA THR A 132 -16.51 8.56 -11.64
C THR A 132 -18.00 8.46 -11.89
N ALA A 133 -18.41 8.61 -13.15
CA ALA A 133 -19.81 8.36 -13.56
C ALA A 133 -20.26 6.94 -13.19
N SER A 134 -21.50 6.79 -12.75
CA SER A 134 -22.04 5.52 -12.24
C SER A 134 -21.82 4.33 -13.19
N GLU A 135 -21.87 4.58 -14.49
CA GLU A 135 -21.65 3.58 -15.54
C GLU A 135 -20.19 3.06 -15.57
N ASN A 136 -19.22 3.88 -15.15
CA ASN A 136 -17.79 3.60 -15.20
C ASN A 136 -17.20 3.22 -13.84
N GLN A 137 -17.94 3.35 -12.73
CA GLN A 137 -17.45 3.09 -11.37
C GLN A 137 -16.84 1.69 -11.23
N SER A 138 -17.50 0.66 -11.73
CA SER A 138 -17.01 -0.71 -11.66
C SER A 138 -15.67 -0.87 -12.39
N HIS A 139 -15.48 -0.20 -13.53
CA HIS A 139 -14.22 -0.25 -14.28
C HIS A 139 -13.10 0.53 -13.56
N ALA A 140 -13.42 1.68 -12.99
CA ALA A 140 -12.47 2.49 -12.24
C ALA A 140 -12.00 1.77 -10.96
N ILE A 141 -12.93 1.17 -10.21
CA ILE A 141 -12.63 0.37 -9.01
C ILE A 141 -11.77 -0.85 -9.38
N SER A 142 -12.13 -1.57 -10.45
CA SER A 142 -11.36 -2.73 -10.89
C SER A 142 -9.95 -2.36 -11.30
N LEU A 143 -9.76 -1.23 -12.01
CA LEU A 143 -8.45 -0.75 -12.40
C LEU A 143 -7.63 -0.30 -11.18
N ASN A 144 -8.27 0.35 -10.21
CA ASN A 144 -7.65 0.75 -8.97
C ASN A 144 -7.10 -0.47 -8.20
N TYR A 145 -7.90 -1.51 -8.01
CA TYR A 145 -7.44 -2.74 -7.36
C TYR A 145 -6.40 -3.50 -8.19
N ALA A 146 -6.45 -3.44 -9.52
CA ALA A 146 -5.44 -4.05 -10.37
C ALA A 146 -4.03 -3.49 -10.15
N THR A 147 -3.90 -2.24 -9.65
CA THR A 147 -2.59 -1.66 -9.33
C THR A 147 -1.85 -2.45 -8.26
N HIS A 148 -2.56 -3.10 -7.32
CA HIS A 148 -1.96 -3.94 -6.28
C HIS A 148 -1.25 -5.16 -6.89
N SER A 149 -1.98 -5.97 -7.67
CA SER A 149 -1.40 -7.15 -8.31
C SER A 149 -0.34 -6.75 -9.33
N PHE A 150 -0.61 -5.74 -10.16
CA PHE A 150 0.35 -5.30 -11.16
C PHE A 150 1.60 -4.69 -10.53
N GLY A 151 1.45 -3.92 -9.44
CA GLY A 151 2.56 -3.41 -8.64
C GLY A 151 3.43 -4.54 -8.08
N THR A 152 2.82 -5.62 -7.58
CA THR A 152 3.55 -6.76 -7.03
C THR A 152 4.32 -7.52 -8.12
N ILE A 153 3.70 -7.75 -9.29
CA ILE A 153 4.37 -8.38 -10.43
C ILE A 153 5.56 -7.54 -10.90
N VAL A 154 5.35 -6.24 -11.12
CA VAL A 154 6.41 -5.34 -11.61
C VAL A 154 7.53 -5.23 -10.59
N SER A 155 7.23 -5.08 -9.30
CA SER A 155 8.24 -5.05 -8.24
C SER A 155 8.98 -6.38 -8.15
N GLY A 156 8.29 -7.51 -8.23
CA GLY A 156 8.91 -8.84 -8.20
C GLY A 156 9.88 -9.06 -9.36
N LEU A 157 9.46 -8.73 -10.58
CA LEU A 157 10.33 -8.80 -11.76
C LEU A 157 11.51 -7.83 -11.65
N PHE A 158 11.27 -6.61 -11.19
CA PHE A 158 12.35 -5.63 -11.01
C PHE A 158 13.40 -6.14 -10.00
N ILE A 159 12.96 -6.64 -8.84
CA ILE A 159 13.84 -7.20 -7.81
C ILE A 159 14.65 -8.37 -8.38
N PHE A 160 13.98 -9.32 -9.07
CA PHE A 160 14.64 -10.46 -9.69
C PHE A 160 15.73 -10.03 -10.66
N PHE A 161 15.39 -9.15 -11.62
CA PHE A 161 16.36 -8.70 -12.62
C PHE A 161 17.48 -7.87 -12.00
N ALA A 162 17.17 -7.01 -11.00
CA ALA A 162 18.18 -6.22 -10.33
C ALA A 162 19.23 -7.11 -9.64
N ILE A 163 18.80 -8.12 -8.88
CA ILE A 163 19.71 -9.04 -8.19
C ILE A 163 20.50 -9.90 -9.22
N GLN A 164 19.86 -10.33 -10.32
CA GLN A 164 20.48 -11.21 -11.29
C GLN A 164 21.51 -10.51 -12.18
N PHE A 165 21.26 -9.25 -12.54
CA PHE A 165 22.07 -8.55 -13.55
C PHE A 165 22.95 -7.43 -13.02
N ILE A 166 22.72 -6.96 -11.78
CA ILE A 166 23.55 -5.90 -11.20
C ILE A 166 24.45 -6.49 -10.11
N PRO A 167 25.77 -6.67 -10.39
CA PRO A 167 26.70 -7.17 -9.39
C PRO A 167 26.68 -6.29 -8.13
N GLN A 168 26.68 -6.93 -6.96
CA GLN A 168 26.77 -6.28 -5.64
C GLN A 168 25.59 -5.36 -5.27
N ILE A 169 24.43 -5.47 -5.95
CA ILE A 169 23.21 -4.83 -5.47
C ILE A 169 22.64 -5.64 -4.29
N ASP A 170 22.33 -4.95 -3.21
CA ASP A 170 21.67 -5.53 -2.04
C ASP A 170 20.18 -5.13 -1.98
N GLU A 171 19.43 -5.78 -1.11
CA GLU A 171 18.01 -5.51 -0.92
C GLU A 171 17.74 -4.05 -0.51
N GLY A 172 18.61 -3.48 0.32
CA GLY A 172 18.48 -2.09 0.78
C GLY A 172 18.53 -1.11 -0.39
N LYS A 173 19.49 -1.27 -1.32
CA LYS A 173 19.61 -0.42 -2.51
C LYS A 173 18.41 -0.57 -3.45
N ILE A 174 17.90 -1.80 -3.59
CA ILE A 174 16.70 -2.07 -4.40
C ILE A 174 15.48 -1.37 -3.79
N LEU A 175 15.28 -1.52 -2.48
CA LEU A 175 14.18 -0.86 -1.77
C LEU A 175 14.30 0.67 -1.83
N LEU A 176 15.49 1.25 -1.70
CA LEU A 176 15.74 2.68 -1.87
C LEU A 176 15.38 3.15 -3.28
N LEU A 177 15.82 2.41 -4.31
CA LEU A 177 15.54 2.77 -5.69
C LEU A 177 14.04 2.78 -5.99
N ILE A 178 13.32 1.71 -5.57
CA ILE A 178 11.86 1.64 -5.74
C ILE A 178 11.17 2.75 -4.94
N SER A 179 11.64 3.06 -3.73
CA SER A 179 11.10 4.16 -2.93
C SER A 179 11.29 5.52 -3.61
N CYS A 180 12.40 5.74 -4.28
CA CYS A 180 12.62 6.94 -5.10
C CYS A 180 11.66 7.01 -6.29
N PHE A 181 11.35 5.89 -6.95
CA PHE A 181 10.32 5.87 -7.99
C PHE A 181 8.93 6.26 -7.48
N GLY A 182 8.64 6.05 -6.20
CA GLY A 182 7.39 6.49 -5.57
C GLY A 182 7.12 7.99 -5.73
N PHE A 183 8.16 8.84 -5.81
CA PHE A 183 7.99 10.27 -6.07
C PHE A 183 7.41 10.59 -7.44
N LEU A 184 7.51 9.68 -8.42
CA LEU A 184 6.82 9.85 -9.70
C LEU A 184 5.30 9.84 -9.51
N GLY A 185 4.79 9.08 -8.54
CA GLY A 185 3.38 9.10 -8.16
C GLY A 185 2.91 10.48 -7.71
N VAL A 186 3.75 11.23 -7.00
CA VAL A 186 3.43 12.57 -6.50
C VAL A 186 3.18 13.56 -7.64
N TYR A 187 3.92 13.44 -8.75
CA TYR A 187 3.72 14.26 -9.94
C TYR A 187 2.27 14.14 -10.47
N PHE A 188 1.72 12.93 -10.50
CA PHE A 188 0.34 12.70 -10.91
C PHE A 188 -0.66 13.30 -9.92
N LEU A 189 -0.39 13.22 -8.61
CA LEU A 189 -1.26 13.80 -7.57
C LEU A 189 -1.39 15.33 -7.70
N PHE A 190 -0.30 16.02 -8.02
CA PHE A 190 -0.37 17.47 -8.21
C PHE A 190 -1.25 17.85 -9.41
N LYS A 191 -1.26 17.05 -10.46
CA LYS A 191 -2.12 17.26 -11.64
C LYS A 191 -3.57 16.84 -11.41
N MET A 192 -3.85 16.02 -10.42
CA MET A 192 -5.19 15.57 -10.09
C MET A 192 -6.08 16.75 -9.69
N LYS A 193 -7.32 16.76 -10.14
CA LYS A 193 -8.30 17.79 -9.72
C LYS A 193 -8.69 17.60 -8.26
N VAL A 194 -9.01 18.71 -7.59
CA VAL A 194 -9.65 18.66 -6.26
C VAL A 194 -11.09 18.21 -6.47
N ASP A 195 -11.52 17.21 -5.71
CA ASP A 195 -12.91 16.77 -5.71
C ASP A 195 -13.81 17.88 -5.16
N VAL A 196 -14.89 18.15 -5.86
CA VAL A 196 -15.95 19.04 -5.38
C VAL A 196 -16.83 18.21 -4.47
N VAL A 197 -16.87 18.58 -3.20
CA VAL A 197 -17.66 17.87 -2.20
C VAL A 197 -18.82 18.77 -1.80
N GLU A 198 -20.03 18.25 -1.91
CA GLU A 198 -21.20 18.93 -1.35
C GLU A 198 -21.10 18.93 0.19
N PRO A 199 -21.34 20.06 0.83
CA PRO A 199 -21.33 20.12 2.29
C PRO A 199 -22.34 19.12 2.86
N ILE A 200 -21.87 18.28 3.78
CA ILE A 200 -22.78 17.37 4.49
C ILE A 200 -23.61 18.22 5.44
N THR A 201 -24.87 18.39 5.11
CA THR A 201 -25.88 19.09 5.94
C THR A 201 -26.37 18.21 7.08
N GLU A 202 -26.20 16.89 6.98
CA GLU A 202 -26.64 15.96 8.01
C GLU A 202 -25.55 15.71 9.04
N SER A 203 -25.87 15.95 10.32
CA SER A 203 -25.04 15.52 11.43
C SER A 203 -24.93 13.99 11.44
N PHE A 204 -23.74 13.48 11.74
CA PHE A 204 -23.53 12.03 11.90
C PHE A 204 -24.49 11.50 13.00
N GLN A 205 -25.48 10.72 12.57
CA GLN A 205 -26.40 10.05 13.50
C GLN A 205 -26.00 8.57 13.54
N PHE A 206 -25.42 8.13 14.65
CA PHE A 206 -25.01 6.75 14.88
C PHE A 206 -26.18 5.75 14.69
N ASN A 207 -27.39 6.18 15.03
CA ASN A 207 -28.61 5.36 14.93
C ASN A 207 -29.17 5.23 13.51
N SER A 208 -28.67 5.97 12.52
CA SER A 208 -29.15 5.88 11.14
C SER A 208 -28.57 4.70 10.36
N TYR A 209 -27.61 3.99 10.93
CA TYR A 209 -26.95 2.86 10.29
C TYR A 209 -27.57 1.53 10.70
N ASP A 210 -27.79 0.63 9.73
CA ASP A 210 -28.17 -0.76 10.03
C ASP A 210 -26.94 -1.54 10.55
N TRP A 211 -26.71 -1.43 11.85
CA TRP A 211 -25.60 -2.11 12.53
C TRP A 211 -25.67 -3.63 12.41
N SER A 212 -26.89 -4.21 12.30
CA SER A 212 -27.03 -5.66 12.12
C SER A 212 -26.46 -6.10 10.78
N LEU A 213 -26.74 -5.35 9.71
CA LEU A 213 -26.19 -5.62 8.39
C LEU A 213 -24.67 -5.40 8.34
N ILE A 214 -24.20 -4.31 8.94
CA ILE A 214 -22.78 -3.96 9.00
C ILE A 214 -22.00 -5.06 9.73
N VAL A 215 -22.44 -5.49 10.90
CA VAL A 215 -21.77 -6.54 11.69
C VAL A 215 -21.75 -7.86 10.92
N LYS A 216 -22.88 -8.26 10.28
CA LYS A 216 -22.94 -9.47 9.46
C LYS A 216 -21.96 -9.44 8.28
N ALA A 217 -21.71 -8.26 7.69
CA ALA A 217 -20.75 -8.10 6.61
C ALA A 217 -19.29 -8.09 7.11
N ILE A 218 -19.03 -7.51 8.29
CA ILE A 218 -17.70 -7.37 8.84
C ILE A 218 -17.16 -8.68 9.43
N ILE A 219 -17.97 -9.49 10.10
CA ILE A 219 -17.49 -10.69 10.80
C ILE A 219 -16.73 -11.65 9.86
N PRO A 220 -17.23 -12.06 8.69
CA PRO A 220 -16.48 -12.94 7.79
C PRO A 220 -15.16 -12.32 7.33
N THR A 221 -15.18 -11.02 6.99
CA THR A 221 -14.00 -10.29 6.57
C THR A 221 -12.96 -10.20 7.70
N LEU A 222 -13.40 -10.00 8.95
CA LEU A 222 -12.52 -9.95 10.11
C LEU A 222 -11.84 -11.30 10.36
N ILE A 223 -12.58 -12.41 10.27
CA ILE A 223 -12.03 -13.77 10.43
C ILE A 223 -10.94 -14.03 9.38
N ILE A 224 -11.22 -13.70 8.11
CA ILE A 224 -10.25 -13.83 7.03
C ILE A 224 -9.04 -12.93 7.29
N ALA A 225 -9.26 -11.67 7.68
CA ALA A 225 -8.20 -10.71 7.94
C ALA A 225 -7.28 -11.14 9.08
N VAL A 226 -7.82 -11.73 10.17
CA VAL A 226 -7.02 -12.27 11.27
C VAL A 226 -6.16 -13.44 10.78
N GLY A 227 -6.73 -14.41 10.07
CA GLY A 227 -5.98 -15.55 9.53
C GLY A 227 -4.90 -15.12 8.54
N ALA A 228 -5.24 -14.23 7.62
CA ALA A 228 -4.31 -13.68 6.64
C ALA A 228 -3.19 -12.84 7.31
N GLY A 229 -3.54 -12.03 8.31
CA GLY A 229 -2.59 -11.19 9.04
C GLY A 229 -1.55 -11.96 9.85
N LEU A 230 -1.88 -13.17 10.31
CA LEU A 230 -0.95 -14.04 11.02
C LEU A 230 0.05 -14.76 10.10
N THR A 231 -0.27 -14.91 8.81
CA THR A 231 0.55 -15.71 7.88
C THR A 231 1.16 -14.89 6.76
N ILE A 232 0.36 -14.10 6.05
CA ILE A 232 0.79 -13.42 4.82
C ILE A 232 2.00 -12.49 5.03
N PRO A 233 2.07 -11.65 6.08
CA PRO A 233 3.22 -10.76 6.27
C PRO A 233 4.56 -11.46 6.48
N PHE A 234 4.54 -12.74 6.87
CA PHE A 234 5.72 -13.53 7.24
C PHE A 234 6.02 -14.66 6.25
N ILE A 235 5.25 -14.76 5.17
CA ILE A 235 5.39 -15.87 4.22
C ILE A 235 6.77 -15.88 3.55
N ASN A 236 7.38 -14.72 3.32
CA ASN A 236 8.73 -14.61 2.78
C ASN A 236 9.79 -15.17 3.73
N LEU A 237 9.65 -14.96 5.06
CA LEU A 237 10.53 -15.56 6.07
C LEU A 237 10.37 -17.08 6.12
N PHE A 238 9.13 -17.57 6.01
CA PHE A 238 8.88 -19.01 5.96
C PHE A 238 9.61 -19.68 4.79
N PHE A 239 9.55 -19.09 3.60
CA PHE A 239 10.26 -19.60 2.43
C PHE A 239 11.78 -19.44 2.57
N PHE A 240 12.24 -18.36 3.14
CA PHE A 240 13.66 -18.09 3.37
C PHE A 240 14.29 -19.12 4.33
N HIS A 241 13.65 -19.39 5.48
CA HIS A 241 14.20 -20.28 6.50
C HIS A 241 14.03 -21.78 6.19
N ASN A 242 12.91 -22.18 5.56
CA ASN A 242 12.62 -23.60 5.36
C ASN A 242 13.04 -24.13 4.00
N PHE A 243 13.18 -23.27 3.00
CA PHE A 243 13.50 -23.67 1.63
C PHE A 243 14.75 -22.95 1.09
N GLU A 244 15.42 -22.14 1.90
CA GLU A 244 16.60 -21.35 1.49
C GLU A 244 16.33 -20.47 0.26
N ILE A 245 15.06 -20.07 0.06
CA ILE A 245 14.68 -19.19 -1.05
C ILE A 245 15.05 -17.76 -0.70
N ASP A 246 15.99 -17.21 -1.45
CA ASP A 246 16.47 -15.84 -1.28
C ASP A 246 15.46 -14.78 -1.77
N SER A 247 15.83 -13.52 -1.65
CA SER A 247 15.01 -12.38 -2.07
C SER A 247 14.65 -12.43 -3.56
N SER A 248 15.54 -12.92 -4.41
CA SER A 248 15.33 -13.06 -5.85
C SER A 248 14.28 -14.12 -6.14
N GLY A 249 14.45 -15.31 -5.56
CA GLY A 249 13.50 -16.42 -5.71
C GLY A 249 12.11 -16.08 -5.20
N PHE A 250 12.05 -15.47 -3.99
CA PHE A 250 10.76 -15.10 -3.42
C PHE A 250 10.07 -13.97 -4.19
N ALA A 251 10.83 -13.01 -4.74
CA ALA A 251 10.26 -11.93 -5.56
C ALA A 251 9.52 -12.48 -6.80
N VAL A 252 10.05 -13.53 -7.44
CA VAL A 252 9.37 -14.21 -8.56
C VAL A 252 8.12 -14.93 -8.07
N ILE A 253 8.24 -15.76 -7.04
CA ILE A 253 7.11 -16.55 -6.51
C ILE A 253 5.99 -15.62 -6.03
N GLY A 254 6.32 -14.64 -5.19
CA GLY A 254 5.34 -13.68 -4.64
C GLY A 254 4.74 -12.78 -5.72
N GLY A 255 5.54 -12.38 -6.72
CA GLY A 255 5.07 -11.63 -7.87
C GLY A 255 4.01 -12.39 -8.68
N PHE A 256 4.28 -13.64 -9.01
CA PHE A 256 3.33 -14.47 -9.78
C PHE A 256 2.15 -14.97 -8.94
N ALA A 257 2.32 -15.21 -7.65
CA ALA A 257 1.21 -15.61 -6.76
C ALA A 257 0.15 -14.50 -6.57
N SER A 258 0.49 -13.27 -6.90
CA SER A 258 -0.44 -12.12 -6.81
C SER A 258 -1.32 -11.96 -8.06
N PHE A 259 -1.12 -12.80 -9.07
CA PHE A 259 -1.92 -12.84 -10.30
C PHE A 259 -3.15 -13.74 -10.14
#